data_0d04f968f1011d384fa39924229ae120
#
_entry.id   0d04f968f1011d384fa39924229ae120
#
_cell.length_a   1.000
_cell.length_b   1.000
_cell.length_c   1.000
_cell.angle_alpha   90.00
_cell.angle_beta   90.00
_cell.angle_gamma   90.00
#
_symmetry.space_group_name_H-M   'P 1'
#
loop_
_entity.id
_entity.type
_entity.pdbx_description
1 polymer ?
#
loop_
_entity_poly.entity_id
_entity_poly.type
_entity_poly.pdbx_seq_one_letter_code
_entity_poly.pdbx_strand_id
1 'polypeptide(L)'
;MWSGSSSESTVEEMHEIGLLRQLVRTVSSFAAENDVHTIAEVAVDCGELSLVIPEYLEELYPVAVKGSILENAKLRIQIVPGLAECDECDEIFNVVEHKGFCPSCGSFEKTVLSGRDFSVREIVVPND
;
A
#
# COMPACT_ATOMS: atom_id res chain seq x y z
N MET A 1 28.85 -2.61 -22.47
CA MET A 1 28.66 -3.30 -21.23
C MET A 1 27.24 -3.07 -20.73
N TRP A 2 26.71 -4.06 -20.18
CA TRP A 2 25.38 -3.92 -19.68
C TRP A 2 25.44 -3.40 -18.25
N SER A 3 24.87 -2.26 -18.02
CA SER A 3 24.82 -1.69 -16.69
C SER A 3 23.40 -1.59 -16.21
N GLY A 4 22.50 -2.18 -16.95
CA GLY A 4 21.11 -1.99 -16.71
C GLY A 4 20.62 -2.51 -15.38
N SER A 5 21.42 -3.38 -14.75
CA SER A 5 21.00 -3.93 -13.46
C SER A 5 20.69 -2.82 -12.45
N SER A 6 21.46 -1.73 -12.50
CA SER A 6 21.24 -0.65 -11.56
C SER A 6 19.98 0.15 -11.88
N SER A 7 19.50 0.07 -13.10
CA SER A 7 18.32 0.80 -13.52
C SER A 7 17.11 -0.10 -13.66
N GLU A 8 17.28 -1.39 -13.48
CA GLU A 8 16.17 -2.31 -13.61
C GLU A 8 15.41 -2.44 -12.30
N SER A 9 14.11 -2.53 -12.44
CA SER A 9 13.26 -2.73 -11.28
C SER A 9 13.45 -4.14 -10.74
N THR A 10 13.47 -4.25 -9.43
CA THR A 10 13.41 -5.55 -8.78
C THR A 10 12.00 -6.11 -8.92
N VAL A 11 11.83 -7.37 -8.56
CA VAL A 11 10.49 -7.98 -8.54
C VAL A 11 9.58 -7.18 -7.60
N GLU A 12 10.12 -6.75 -6.46
CA GLU A 12 9.33 -5.97 -5.50
C GLU A 12 8.90 -4.65 -6.10
N GLU A 13 9.81 -3.95 -6.81
CA GLU A 13 9.45 -2.68 -7.42
C GLU A 13 8.41 -2.87 -8.51
N MET A 14 8.51 -3.96 -9.29
CA MET A 14 7.51 -4.24 -10.31
C MET A 14 6.14 -4.49 -9.71
N HIS A 15 6.10 -5.10 -8.55
CA HIS A 15 4.86 -5.30 -7.81
C HIS A 15 4.23 -3.95 -7.46
N GLU A 16 5.03 -3.02 -6.93
CA GLU A 16 4.50 -1.70 -6.57
C GLU A 16 4.07 -0.91 -7.78
N ILE A 17 4.77 -1.05 -8.91
CA ILE A 17 4.34 -0.39 -10.14
C ILE A 17 2.96 -0.90 -10.55
N GLY A 18 2.74 -2.21 -10.46
CA GLY A 18 1.44 -2.79 -10.76
C GLY A 18 0.33 -2.24 -9.88
N LEU A 19 0.63 -2.10 -8.61
CA LEU A 19 -0.35 -1.53 -7.67
C LEU A 19 -0.64 -0.08 -7.98
N LEU A 20 0.38 0.70 -8.33
CA LEU A 20 0.18 2.11 -8.66
C LEU A 20 -0.64 2.26 -9.94
N ARG A 21 -0.43 1.39 -10.92
CA ARG A 21 -1.25 1.41 -12.13
C ARG A 21 -2.70 1.05 -11.82
N GLN A 22 -2.90 0.10 -10.92
CA GLN A 22 -4.24 -0.24 -10.47
C GLN A 22 -4.87 0.94 -9.75
N LEU A 23 -4.08 1.65 -8.94
CA LEU A 23 -4.55 2.84 -8.25
C LEU A 23 -5.02 3.90 -9.24
N VAL A 24 -4.24 4.14 -10.29
CA VAL A 24 -4.62 5.12 -11.32
C VAL A 24 -5.95 4.72 -11.95
N ARG A 25 -6.12 3.46 -12.28
CA ARG A 25 -7.36 2.99 -12.89
C ARG A 25 -8.55 3.17 -11.94
N THR A 26 -8.35 2.81 -10.68
CA THR A 26 -9.41 2.94 -9.69
C THR A 26 -9.85 4.39 -9.50
N VAL A 27 -8.88 5.29 -9.35
CA VAL A 27 -9.19 6.69 -9.14
C VAL A 27 -9.77 7.32 -10.40
N SER A 28 -9.26 6.93 -11.57
CA SER A 28 -9.79 7.44 -12.83
C SER A 28 -11.26 7.05 -13.02
N SER A 29 -11.60 5.81 -12.67
CA SER A 29 -13.00 5.37 -12.74
C SER A 29 -13.88 6.14 -11.79
N PHE A 30 -13.41 6.33 -10.56
CA PHE A 30 -14.14 7.11 -9.58
C PHE A 30 -14.40 8.52 -10.09
N ALA A 31 -13.35 9.14 -10.64
CA ALA A 31 -13.45 10.51 -11.12
C ALA A 31 -14.43 10.62 -12.27
N ALA A 32 -14.40 9.67 -13.19
CA ALA A 32 -15.32 9.68 -14.33
C ALA A 32 -16.76 9.53 -13.87
N GLU A 33 -17.00 8.65 -12.91
CA GLU A 33 -18.36 8.39 -12.40
C GLU A 33 -18.91 9.56 -11.61
N ASN A 34 -18.03 10.37 -11.03
CA ASN A 34 -18.44 11.45 -10.15
C ASN A 34 -18.16 12.84 -10.72
N ASP A 35 -17.82 12.90 -12.01
CA ASP A 35 -17.56 14.16 -12.70
C ASP A 35 -16.48 14.98 -12.01
N VAL A 36 -15.43 14.30 -11.58
CA VAL A 36 -14.26 14.91 -10.92
C VAL A 36 -13.16 15.03 -11.94
N HIS A 37 -12.57 16.22 -12.04
CA HIS A 37 -11.55 16.48 -13.06
C HIS A 37 -10.16 16.70 -12.49
N THR A 38 -10.04 16.98 -11.18
CA THR A 38 -8.77 17.17 -10.52
C THR A 38 -8.80 16.48 -9.16
N ILE A 39 -7.65 15.91 -8.80
CA ILE A 39 -7.48 15.25 -7.52
C ILE A 39 -6.34 15.95 -6.78
N ALA A 40 -6.57 16.34 -5.54
CA ALA A 40 -5.53 17.01 -4.75
C ALA A 40 -4.63 15.98 -4.06
N GLU A 41 -5.21 14.88 -3.62
CA GLU A 41 -4.47 13.91 -2.84
C GLU A 41 -5.17 12.57 -2.90
N VAL A 42 -4.38 11.50 -2.89
CA VAL A 42 -4.92 10.15 -2.72
C VAL A 42 -4.22 9.52 -1.52
N ALA A 43 -5.01 8.99 -0.61
CA ALA A 43 -4.49 8.32 0.58
C ALA A 43 -4.72 6.83 0.46
N VAL A 44 -3.68 6.06 0.76
CA VAL A 44 -3.75 4.61 0.68
C VAL A 44 -3.41 4.01 2.03
N ASP A 45 -4.05 2.89 2.33
CA ASP A 45 -3.70 2.06 3.47
C ASP A 45 -2.76 0.97 2.99
N CYS A 46 -1.58 0.90 3.59
CA CYS A 46 -0.58 -0.09 3.24
C CYS A 46 -0.37 -0.98 4.45
N GLY A 47 -0.85 -2.21 4.38
CA GLY A 47 -0.75 -3.13 5.49
C GLY A 47 0.67 -3.61 5.70
N GLU A 48 1.07 -3.74 6.96
CA GLU A 48 2.41 -4.23 7.29
C GLU A 48 2.66 -5.61 6.70
N LEU A 49 1.61 -6.40 6.55
CA LEU A 49 1.72 -7.78 6.06
C LEU A 49 1.36 -7.90 4.59
N SER A 50 1.20 -6.77 3.89
CA SER A 50 0.78 -6.79 2.49
C SER A 50 1.91 -7.09 1.53
N LEU A 51 3.15 -7.08 2.01
CA LEU A 51 4.36 -7.25 1.20
C LEU A 51 4.60 -6.07 0.26
N VAL A 52 3.85 -4.99 0.43
CA VAL A 52 4.05 -3.75 -0.31
C VAL A 52 5.08 -2.92 0.45
N ILE A 53 6.05 -2.39 -0.27
CA ILE A 53 7.12 -1.60 0.34
C ILE A 53 6.82 -0.13 0.11
N PRO A 54 6.47 0.62 1.17
CA PRO A 54 6.04 2.02 1.02
C PRO A 54 7.06 2.91 0.34
N GLU A 55 8.35 2.67 0.60
CA GLU A 55 9.41 3.47 -0.02
C GLU A 55 9.39 3.33 -1.53
N TYR A 56 9.09 2.14 -2.05
CA TYR A 56 8.99 1.94 -3.47
C TYR A 56 7.76 2.64 -4.05
N LEU A 57 6.66 2.63 -3.30
CA LEU A 57 5.47 3.36 -3.75
C LEU A 57 5.79 4.84 -3.92
N GLU A 58 6.46 5.43 -2.93
CA GLU A 58 6.80 6.84 -2.98
C GLU A 58 7.75 7.15 -4.13
N GLU A 59 8.73 6.29 -4.32
CA GLU A 59 9.73 6.49 -5.35
C GLU A 59 9.15 6.39 -6.75
N LEU A 60 8.25 5.43 -6.95
CA LEU A 60 7.72 5.13 -8.28
C LEU A 60 6.47 5.92 -8.62
N TYR A 61 5.86 6.53 -7.62
CA TYR A 61 4.58 7.23 -7.82
C TYR A 61 4.66 8.30 -8.91
N PRO A 62 5.65 9.21 -8.90
CA PRO A 62 5.66 10.28 -9.89
C PRO A 62 5.68 9.77 -11.33
N VAL A 63 6.39 8.67 -11.56
CA VAL A 63 6.47 8.09 -12.90
C VAL A 63 5.17 7.36 -13.24
N ALA A 64 4.63 6.63 -12.29
CA ALA A 64 3.45 5.81 -12.53
C ALA A 64 2.20 6.64 -12.83
N VAL A 65 2.11 7.84 -12.27
CA VAL A 65 0.91 8.67 -12.42
C VAL A 65 1.03 9.72 -13.52
N LYS A 66 2.19 9.80 -14.16
CA LYS A 66 2.42 10.81 -15.18
C LYS A 66 1.39 10.67 -16.30
N GLY A 67 0.76 11.77 -16.68
CA GLY A 67 -0.25 11.76 -17.70
C GLY A 67 -1.62 11.31 -17.26
N SER A 68 -1.77 11.00 -15.98
CA SER A 68 -3.06 10.56 -15.44
C SER A 68 -3.69 11.68 -14.60
N ILE A 69 -4.89 11.41 -14.12
CA ILE A 69 -5.58 12.35 -13.24
C ILE A 69 -4.82 12.58 -11.93
N LEU A 70 -3.94 11.64 -11.57
CA LEU A 70 -3.16 11.74 -10.34
C LEU A 70 -1.83 12.46 -10.52
N GLU A 71 -1.54 12.97 -11.70
CA GLU A 71 -0.22 13.52 -11.98
C GLU A 71 0.19 14.61 -11.00
N ASN A 72 -0.74 15.45 -10.60
CA ASN A 72 -0.45 16.54 -9.66
C ASN A 72 -1.00 16.28 -8.27
N ALA A 73 -1.44 15.08 -8.00
CA ALA A 73 -2.00 14.72 -6.71
C ALA A 73 -0.90 14.20 -5.80
N LYS A 74 -1.03 14.50 -4.52
CA LYS A 74 -0.10 13.97 -3.53
C LYS A 74 -0.50 12.56 -3.14
N LEU A 75 0.50 11.73 -2.88
CA LEU A 75 0.28 10.40 -2.35
C LEU A 75 0.52 10.42 -0.84
N ARG A 76 -0.45 9.96 -0.08
CA ARG A 76 -0.30 9.83 1.36
C ARG A 76 -0.47 8.36 1.70
N ILE A 77 0.53 7.81 2.37
CA ILE A 77 0.55 6.40 2.73
C ILE A 77 0.35 6.27 4.23
N GLN A 78 -0.63 5.48 4.63
CA GLN A 78 -0.83 5.14 6.02
C GLN A 78 -0.51 3.66 6.21
N ILE A 79 0.38 3.39 7.17
CA ILE A 79 0.75 2.01 7.47
C ILE A 79 -0.29 1.44 8.42
N VAL A 80 -0.85 0.31 8.06
CA VAL A 80 -1.81 -0.39 8.91
C VAL A 80 -1.08 -1.53 9.60
N PRO A 81 -1.07 -1.55 10.93
CA PRO A 81 -0.33 -2.59 11.66
C PRO A 81 -0.83 -3.98 11.35
N GLY A 82 0.09 -4.92 11.30
CA GLY A 82 -0.24 -6.31 11.10
C GLY A 82 -0.51 -6.98 12.43
N LEU A 83 -1.76 -7.03 12.82
CA LEU A 83 -2.17 -7.62 14.10
C LEU A 83 -2.75 -9.00 13.90
N ALA A 84 -2.51 -9.87 14.86
CA ALA A 84 -3.04 -11.23 14.84
C ALA A 84 -3.49 -11.61 16.23
N GLU A 85 -4.41 -12.57 16.28
CA GLU A 85 -4.85 -13.16 17.51
C GLU A 85 -4.28 -14.57 17.60
N CYS A 86 -3.62 -14.88 18.71
CA CYS A 86 -3.05 -16.21 18.92
C CYS A 86 -4.17 -17.22 19.02
N ASP A 87 -4.07 -18.30 18.24
CA ASP A 87 -5.10 -19.35 18.28
C ASP A 87 -5.04 -20.17 19.55
N GLU A 88 -3.91 -20.13 20.28
CA GLU A 88 -3.73 -20.93 21.47
C GLU A 88 -4.13 -20.21 22.76
N CYS A 89 -3.82 -18.90 22.86
CA CYS A 89 -4.06 -18.20 24.10
C CYS A 89 -4.86 -16.91 23.93
N ASP A 90 -5.30 -16.60 22.71
CA ASP A 90 -6.14 -15.45 22.39
C ASP A 90 -5.45 -14.09 22.57
N GLU A 91 -4.15 -14.07 22.76
CA GLU A 91 -3.41 -12.83 22.87
C GLU A 91 -3.38 -12.13 21.50
N ILE A 92 -3.61 -10.82 21.47
CA ILE A 92 -3.49 -10.02 20.26
C ILE A 92 -2.11 -9.38 20.24
N PHE A 93 -1.39 -9.56 19.12
CA PHE A 93 -0.02 -9.10 19.05
C PHE A 93 0.32 -8.65 17.65
N ASN A 94 1.39 -7.85 17.52
CA ASN A 94 1.87 -7.39 16.21
C ASN A 94 2.77 -8.48 15.63
N VAL A 95 2.41 -8.94 14.43
CA VAL A 95 3.07 -10.07 13.79
C VAL A 95 4.52 -9.73 13.45
N VAL A 96 4.76 -8.53 12.93
CA VAL A 96 6.11 -8.14 12.50
C VAL A 96 7.01 -7.96 13.70
N GLU A 97 6.51 -7.28 14.72
CA GLU A 97 7.28 -7.01 15.93
C GLU A 97 7.72 -8.28 16.62
N HIS A 98 6.88 -9.30 16.62
CA HIS A 98 7.14 -10.54 17.32
C HIS A 98 7.52 -11.70 16.38
N LYS A 99 7.82 -11.35 15.11
CA LYS A 99 8.30 -12.31 14.12
C LYS A 99 7.37 -13.51 13.95
N GLY A 100 6.07 -13.26 14.15
CA GLY A 100 5.05 -14.26 13.94
C GLY A 100 4.74 -15.11 15.16
N PHE A 101 5.47 -14.97 16.25
CA PHE A 101 5.29 -15.79 17.45
C PHE A 101 4.59 -15.00 18.54
N CYS A 102 3.62 -15.64 19.18
CA CYS A 102 2.88 -15.02 20.27
C CYS A 102 3.83 -14.68 21.42
N PRO A 103 3.83 -13.41 21.88
CA PRO A 103 4.73 -13.04 22.98
C PRO A 103 4.34 -13.67 24.31
N SER A 104 3.10 -14.15 24.44
CA SER A 104 2.63 -14.74 25.71
C SER A 104 2.90 -16.22 25.78
N CYS A 105 2.64 -17.00 24.72
CA CYS A 105 2.76 -18.45 24.79
C CYS A 105 3.75 -19.03 23.77
N GLY A 106 4.27 -18.21 22.86
CA GLY A 106 5.26 -18.67 21.91
C GLY A 106 4.72 -19.43 20.71
N SER A 107 3.41 -19.57 20.61
CA SER A 107 2.81 -20.30 19.50
C SER A 107 2.92 -19.51 18.20
N PHE A 108 3.04 -20.20 17.07
CA PHE A 108 3.02 -19.58 15.76
C PHE A 108 1.63 -19.59 15.14
N GLU A 109 0.71 -20.36 15.73
CA GLU A 109 -0.66 -20.49 15.20
C GLU A 109 -1.45 -19.25 15.53
N LYS A 110 -1.97 -18.58 14.49
CA LYS A 110 -2.63 -17.30 14.69
C LYS A 110 -3.60 -17.01 13.57
N THR A 111 -4.49 -16.09 13.83
CA THR A 111 -5.44 -15.57 12.87
C THR A 111 -5.13 -14.08 12.68
N VAL A 112 -4.80 -13.69 11.45
CA VAL A 112 -4.47 -12.30 11.17
C VAL A 112 -5.74 -11.46 11.16
N LEU A 113 -5.71 -10.36 11.91
CA LEU A 113 -6.87 -9.48 12.05
C LEU A 113 -6.78 -8.23 11.17
N SER A 114 -5.58 -7.75 10.90
CA SER A 114 -5.41 -6.51 10.13
C SER A 114 -4.04 -6.48 9.48
N GLY A 115 -3.88 -5.56 8.52
CA GLY A 115 -2.58 -5.28 7.94
C GLY A 115 -2.21 -6.15 6.75
N ARG A 116 -3.16 -6.88 6.17
CA ARG A 116 -2.88 -7.72 5.00
C ARG A 116 -3.00 -7.00 3.69
N ASP A 117 -3.76 -5.92 3.66
CA ASP A 117 -4.25 -5.38 2.39
C ASP A 117 -3.60 -4.06 2.04
N PHE A 118 -3.66 -3.76 0.75
CA PHE A 118 -3.32 -2.45 0.22
C PHE A 118 -4.59 -1.92 -0.43
N SER A 119 -5.05 -0.74 -0.01
CA SER A 119 -6.31 -0.23 -0.52
C SER A 119 -6.33 1.30 -0.49
N VAL A 120 -7.23 1.86 -1.30
CA VAL A 120 -7.44 3.30 -1.29
C VAL A 120 -8.28 3.65 -0.07
N ARG A 121 -7.77 4.58 0.73
CA ARG A 121 -8.49 5.03 1.91
C ARG A 121 -9.35 6.24 1.60
N GLU A 122 -8.80 7.17 0.81
CA GLU A 122 -9.45 8.45 0.66
C GLU A 122 -8.95 9.13 -0.60
N ILE A 123 -9.85 9.80 -1.29
CA ILE A 123 -9.52 10.63 -2.43
C ILE A 123 -9.96 12.05 -2.08
N VAL A 124 -9.01 12.99 -2.11
CA VAL A 124 -9.29 14.38 -1.75
C VAL A 124 -9.39 15.19 -3.04
N VAL A 125 -10.55 15.79 -3.23
CA VAL A 125 -10.82 16.62 -4.42
C VAL A 125 -10.63 18.07 -4.00
N PRO A 126 -9.95 18.88 -4.83
CA PRO A 126 -9.74 20.28 -4.45
C PRO A 126 -11.07 20.99 -4.30
N ASN A 127 -11.08 21.89 -3.36
CA ASN A 127 -12.27 22.69 -3.08
C ASN A 127 -12.09 24.02 -3.79
N ASP A 128 -12.94 24.29 -4.77
CA ASP A 128 -12.83 25.53 -5.52
C ASP A 128 -13.45 26.66 -4.80
#